data_6cfe0562b89827bfe145a31039961079
#
_entry.id   6cfe0562b89827bfe145a31039961079
#
_cell.length_a   1.000
_cell.length_b   1.000
_cell.length_c   1.000
_cell.angle_alpha   90.00
_cell.angle_beta   90.00
_cell.angle_gamma   90.00
#
_symmetry.space_group_name_H-M   'P 1'
#
loop_
_entity.id
_entity.type
_entity.pdbx_description
1 polymer ?
#
loop_
_entity_poly.entity_id
_entity_poly.type
_entity_poly.pdbx_seq_one_letter_code
_entity_poly.pdbx_strand_id
1 'polypeptide(L)'
;MSRKRVDLLLENMMIESCAAEGKALTHWNGIVVFVPFAVPGDIVDIRVIKKSKNYYEGRIERIVEPSKDRLEPFCEHFGTCGGCKWQPLPYQLQLDAKRKQVEDQLVRIGHLEVPEIRPTIPSDQIRYYRNKLEFTFSSRRWLMKDEDPE
;
A
#
# COMPACT_ATOMS: atom_id res chain seq x y z
N MET A 1 19.73 -10.42 -18.71
CA MET A 1 20.44 -10.03 -17.47
C MET A 1 19.61 -10.45 -16.28
N SER A 2 20.05 -11.43 -15.51
CA SER A 2 19.38 -11.87 -14.28
C SER A 2 19.49 -10.74 -13.24
N ARG A 3 18.35 -10.16 -12.81
CA ARG A 3 18.34 -9.21 -11.69
C ARG A 3 18.79 -9.95 -10.44
N LYS A 4 19.91 -9.54 -9.84
CA LYS A 4 20.33 -10.07 -8.53
C LYS A 4 19.16 -9.92 -7.56
N ARG A 5 18.71 -11.03 -7.00
CA ARG A 5 17.69 -11.05 -5.94
C ARG A 5 18.23 -10.23 -4.76
N VAL A 6 17.50 -9.23 -4.34
CA VAL A 6 17.83 -8.45 -3.13
C VAL A 6 17.42 -9.29 -1.93
N ASP A 7 18.37 -9.75 -1.15
CA ASP A 7 18.10 -10.46 0.10
C ASP A 7 18.36 -9.51 1.28
N LEU A 8 17.36 -8.69 1.59
CA LEU A 8 17.38 -7.77 2.72
C LEU A 8 16.03 -7.83 3.44
N LEU A 9 16.08 -8.22 4.70
CA LEU A 9 14.96 -8.21 5.62
C LEU A 9 15.15 -7.02 6.58
N LEU A 10 14.12 -6.17 6.67
CA LEU A 10 14.04 -5.09 7.65
C LEU A 10 13.03 -5.53 8.70
N GLU A 11 13.50 -5.69 9.94
CA GLU A 11 12.69 -6.23 11.02
C GLU A 11 12.10 -5.12 11.89
N ASN A 12 10.89 -5.35 12.43
CA ASN A 12 10.20 -4.46 13.37
C ASN A 12 10.04 -3.02 12.86
N MET A 13 9.76 -2.86 11.58
CA MET A 13 9.57 -1.54 10.97
C MET A 13 8.17 -1.01 11.24
N MET A 14 8.09 0.16 11.86
CA MET A 14 6.82 0.87 12.06
C MET A 14 6.43 1.58 10.76
N ILE A 15 5.21 1.36 10.30
CA ILE A 15 4.64 2.04 9.14
C ILE A 15 4.17 3.43 9.54
N GLU A 16 4.70 4.45 8.88
CA GLU A 16 4.54 5.85 9.27
C GLU A 16 3.30 6.49 8.64
N SER A 17 3.08 6.25 7.34
CA SER A 17 1.99 6.92 6.61
C SER A 17 1.58 6.19 5.34
N CYS A 18 0.46 6.65 4.75
CA CYS A 18 0.04 6.24 3.41
C CYS A 18 0.82 7.02 2.35
N ALA A 19 1.13 6.34 1.26
CA ALA A 19 1.72 6.90 0.06
C ALA A 19 0.77 6.78 -1.14
N ALA A 20 1.20 7.32 -2.28
CA ALA A 20 0.44 7.21 -3.53
C ALA A 20 0.21 5.75 -3.94
N GLU A 21 -0.77 5.52 -4.80
CA GLU A 21 -1.14 4.22 -5.37
C GLU A 21 -1.55 3.15 -4.34
N GLY A 22 -1.97 3.56 -3.14
CA GLY A 22 -2.40 2.65 -2.09
C GLY A 22 -1.25 1.88 -1.42
N LYS A 23 -0.03 2.37 -1.52
CA LYS A 23 1.11 1.90 -0.74
C LYS A 23 1.12 2.62 0.61
N ALA A 24 1.82 2.04 1.57
CA ALA A 24 2.26 2.72 2.78
C ALA A 24 3.76 2.96 2.71
N LEU A 25 4.29 3.75 3.60
CA LEU A 25 5.73 4.02 3.67
C LEU A 25 6.26 4.02 5.10
N THR A 26 7.54 3.74 5.19
CA THR A 26 8.39 3.92 6.37
C THR A 26 9.77 4.38 5.90
N HIS A 27 10.65 4.74 6.86
CA HIS A 27 12.03 5.10 6.56
C HIS A 27 12.99 4.09 7.19
N TRP A 28 14.01 3.71 6.43
CA TRP A 28 15.11 2.89 6.90
C TRP A 28 16.44 3.57 6.53
N ASN A 29 17.23 3.96 7.52
CA ASN A 29 18.50 4.68 7.32
C ASN A 29 18.38 5.91 6.39
N GLY A 30 17.29 6.66 6.53
CA GLY A 30 17.02 7.85 5.71
C GLY A 30 16.49 7.56 4.30
N ILE A 31 16.29 6.29 3.96
CA ILE A 31 15.73 5.86 2.65
C ILE A 31 14.26 5.53 2.84
N VAL A 32 13.40 6.05 1.95
CA VAL A 32 11.97 5.71 1.92
C VAL A 32 11.79 4.27 1.48
N VAL A 33 10.97 3.52 2.21
CA VAL A 33 10.59 2.14 1.88
C VAL A 33 9.08 2.09 1.64
N PHE A 34 8.67 1.79 0.42
CA PHE A 34 7.26 1.62 0.06
C PHE A 34 6.82 0.19 0.29
N VAL A 35 5.69 0.03 0.98
CA VAL A 35 5.16 -1.28 1.38
C VAL A 35 3.66 -1.34 1.03
N PRO A 36 3.25 -2.16 0.05
CA PRO A 36 1.84 -2.36 -0.24
C PRO A 36 1.13 -3.12 0.89
N PHE A 37 -0.17 -2.90 1.05
CA PHE A 37 -1.06 -3.57 2.00
C PHE A 37 -0.76 -3.33 3.48
N ALA A 38 0.20 -2.47 3.80
CA ALA A 38 0.44 -2.03 5.16
C ALA A 38 -0.49 -0.87 5.54
N VAL A 39 -0.75 -0.74 6.84
CA VAL A 39 -1.55 0.32 7.45
C VAL A 39 -0.65 1.15 8.36
N PRO A 40 -0.75 2.48 8.38
CA PRO A 40 -0.01 3.31 9.33
C PRO A 40 -0.21 2.83 10.77
N GLY A 41 0.90 2.70 11.49
CA GLY A 41 0.93 2.15 12.85
C GLY A 41 1.14 0.63 12.93
N ASP A 42 1.11 -0.11 11.80
CA ASP A 42 1.59 -1.49 11.81
C ASP A 42 3.07 -1.55 12.16
N ILE A 43 3.49 -2.55 12.92
CA ILE A 43 4.88 -2.97 13.05
C ILE A 43 5.05 -4.24 12.21
N VAL A 44 5.93 -4.20 11.22
CA VAL A 44 6.06 -5.26 10.23
C VAL A 44 7.53 -5.62 9.96
N ASP A 45 7.76 -6.87 9.59
CA ASP A 45 8.99 -7.28 8.94
C ASP A 45 8.82 -7.10 7.43
N ILE A 46 9.75 -6.41 6.78
CA ILE A 46 9.68 -6.04 5.36
C ILE A 46 10.78 -6.75 4.59
N ARG A 47 10.40 -7.58 3.61
CA ARG A 47 11.33 -8.12 2.62
C ARG A 47 11.51 -7.13 1.49
N VAL A 48 12.70 -6.59 1.32
CA VAL A 48 13.00 -5.67 0.21
C VAL A 48 13.06 -6.46 -1.09
N ILE A 49 12.25 -6.05 -2.06
CA ILE A 49 12.16 -6.69 -3.39
C ILE A 49 12.85 -5.89 -4.48
N LYS A 50 12.99 -4.57 -4.28
CA LYS A 50 13.66 -3.67 -5.23
C LYS A 50 14.39 -2.56 -4.48
N LYS A 51 15.62 -2.30 -4.90
CA LYS A 51 16.43 -1.16 -4.44
C LYS A 51 16.62 -0.17 -5.59
N SER A 52 16.24 1.08 -5.35
CA SER A 52 16.55 2.22 -6.19
C SER A 52 17.51 3.15 -5.44
N LYS A 53 18.05 4.17 -6.12
CA LYS A 53 18.98 5.13 -5.50
C LYS A 53 18.32 5.88 -4.32
N ASN A 54 17.04 6.25 -4.46
CA ASN A 54 16.34 7.14 -3.54
C ASN A 54 15.24 6.46 -2.73
N TYR A 55 14.88 5.22 -3.05
CA TYR A 55 13.81 4.50 -2.35
C TYR A 55 13.96 2.98 -2.51
N TYR A 56 13.35 2.24 -1.61
CA TYR A 56 13.17 0.79 -1.70
C TYR A 56 11.70 0.44 -1.89
N GLU A 57 11.43 -0.69 -2.50
CA GLU A 57 10.12 -1.32 -2.49
C GLU A 57 10.23 -2.66 -1.75
N GLY A 58 9.34 -2.87 -0.82
CA GLY A 58 9.28 -4.08 -0.01
C GLY A 58 7.89 -4.70 -0.02
N ARG A 59 7.81 -5.91 0.48
CA ARG A 59 6.55 -6.58 0.80
C ARG A 59 6.54 -6.93 2.28
N ILE A 60 5.36 -7.00 2.87
CA ILE A 60 5.20 -7.53 4.22
C ILE A 60 5.61 -9.01 4.20
N GLU A 61 6.60 -9.36 5.00
CA GLU A 61 6.96 -10.74 5.29
C GLU A 61 6.11 -11.28 6.45
N ARG A 62 5.96 -10.44 7.48
CA ARG A 62 5.17 -10.74 8.67
C ARG A 62 4.65 -9.43 9.29
N ILE A 63 3.43 -9.44 9.79
CA ILE A 63 2.93 -8.41 10.69
C ILE A 63 3.30 -8.84 12.11
N VAL A 64 4.15 -8.04 12.76
CA VAL A 64 4.61 -8.29 14.14
C VAL A 64 3.55 -7.81 15.10
N GLU A 65 3.07 -6.58 14.89
CA GLU A 65 2.00 -5.97 15.67
C GLU A 65 1.09 -5.18 14.71
N PRO A 66 -0.20 -5.55 14.60
CA PRO A 66 -1.13 -4.82 13.76
C PRO A 66 -1.47 -3.46 14.36
N SER A 67 -1.62 -2.45 13.51
CA SER A 67 -2.16 -1.15 13.90
C SER A 67 -3.55 -1.31 14.50
N LYS A 68 -3.87 -0.48 15.51
CA LYS A 68 -5.23 -0.38 16.07
C LYS A 68 -6.28 0.00 15.04
N ASP A 69 -5.87 0.66 13.96
CA ASP A 69 -6.73 1.11 12.88
C ASP A 69 -6.83 0.07 11.73
N ARG A 70 -6.13 -1.06 11.85
CA ARG A 70 -6.18 -2.12 10.83
C ARG A 70 -7.51 -2.86 10.87
N LEU A 71 -8.19 -2.90 9.74
CA LEU A 71 -9.42 -3.67 9.54
C LEU A 71 -9.12 -5.00 8.85
N GLU A 72 -9.93 -6.01 9.13
CA GLU A 72 -9.93 -7.24 8.35
C GLU A 72 -10.53 -6.97 6.97
N PRO A 73 -9.84 -7.31 5.87
CA PRO A 73 -10.37 -7.17 4.53
C PRO A 73 -11.65 -8.00 4.35
N PHE A 74 -12.69 -7.39 3.78
CA PHE A 74 -13.98 -8.08 3.57
C PHE A 74 -13.97 -9.06 2.38
N CYS A 75 -12.94 -9.01 1.53
CA CYS A 75 -12.81 -9.84 0.34
C CYS A 75 -11.74 -10.91 0.56
N GLU A 76 -12.11 -12.18 0.42
CA GLU A 76 -11.21 -13.32 0.55
C GLU A 76 -10.04 -13.31 -0.45
N HIS A 77 -10.21 -12.63 -1.61
CA HIS A 77 -9.17 -12.50 -2.63
C HIS A 77 -8.27 -11.28 -2.43
N PHE A 78 -8.41 -10.57 -1.32
CA PHE A 78 -7.58 -9.39 -1.04
C PHE A 78 -6.10 -9.76 -0.96
N GLY A 79 -5.26 -8.97 -1.62
CA GLY A 79 -3.81 -9.22 -1.70
C GLY A 79 -3.40 -10.21 -2.79
N THR A 80 -4.34 -10.96 -3.38
CA THR A 80 -4.07 -11.92 -4.46
C THR A 80 -4.48 -11.36 -5.82
N CYS A 81 -5.72 -10.93 -5.99
CA CYS A 81 -6.22 -10.49 -7.31
C CYS A 81 -5.72 -9.09 -7.73
N GLY A 82 -5.12 -8.31 -6.84
CA GLY A 82 -4.55 -6.99 -7.14
C GLY A 82 -5.57 -5.87 -7.37
N GLY A 83 -6.87 -6.14 -7.34
CA GLY A 83 -7.92 -5.18 -7.63
C GLY A 83 -8.11 -4.10 -6.55
N CYS A 84 -7.80 -4.42 -5.29
CA CYS A 84 -7.96 -3.53 -4.14
C CYS A 84 -6.64 -3.38 -3.39
N LYS A 85 -6.41 -2.20 -2.80
CA LYS A 85 -5.17 -1.93 -2.07
C LYS A 85 -5.40 -1.47 -0.63
N TRP A 86 -6.55 -0.88 -0.32
CA TRP A 86 -6.82 -0.20 0.95
C TRP A 86 -7.96 -0.80 1.77
N GLN A 87 -8.37 -2.04 1.52
CA GLN A 87 -9.41 -2.67 2.33
C GLN A 87 -9.08 -2.72 3.84
N PRO A 88 -7.80 -2.92 4.25
CA PRO A 88 -7.47 -2.91 5.68
C PRO A 88 -7.48 -1.51 6.31
N LEU A 89 -7.61 -0.44 5.52
CA LEU A 89 -7.59 0.93 6.01
C LEU A 89 -9.03 1.45 6.18
N PRO A 90 -9.43 1.99 7.35
CA PRO A 90 -10.73 2.63 7.56
C PRO A 90 -11.01 3.72 6.52
N TYR A 91 -12.25 3.84 6.08
CA TYR A 91 -12.62 4.76 4.99
C TYR A 91 -12.24 6.21 5.29
N GLN A 92 -12.43 6.66 6.53
CA GLN A 92 -12.03 8.03 6.91
C GLN A 92 -10.53 8.24 6.71
N LEU A 93 -9.70 7.29 7.11
CA LEU A 93 -8.25 7.38 6.90
C LEU A 93 -7.86 7.32 5.41
N GLN A 94 -8.66 6.65 4.57
CA GLN A 94 -8.47 6.70 3.11
C GLN A 94 -8.75 8.11 2.56
N LEU A 95 -9.77 8.81 3.06
CA LEU A 95 -10.08 10.18 2.67
C LEU A 95 -8.97 11.14 3.07
N ASP A 96 -8.48 11.02 4.30
CA ASP A 96 -7.38 11.83 4.83
C ASP A 96 -6.09 11.59 4.05
N ALA A 97 -5.78 10.32 3.74
CA ALA A 97 -4.63 9.96 2.92
C ALA A 97 -4.71 10.55 1.49
N LYS A 98 -5.89 10.54 0.87
CA LYS A 98 -6.10 11.16 -0.45
C LYS A 98 -5.90 12.67 -0.41
N ARG A 99 -6.44 13.34 0.61
CA ARG A 99 -6.21 14.76 0.81
C ARG A 99 -4.72 15.06 0.96
N LYS A 100 -4.02 14.29 1.80
CA LYS A 100 -2.59 14.44 2.02
C LYS A 100 -1.78 14.24 0.74
N GLN A 101 -2.14 13.27 -0.10
CA GLN A 101 -1.48 13.07 -1.40
C GLN A 101 -1.63 14.28 -2.32
N VAL A 102 -2.82 14.90 -2.38
CA VAL A 102 -3.04 16.12 -3.17
C VAL A 102 -2.17 17.26 -2.62
N GLU A 103 -2.15 17.44 -1.31
CA GLU A 103 -1.30 18.44 -0.66
C GLU A 103 0.17 18.24 -1.00
N ASP A 104 0.69 17.02 -0.85
CA ASP A 104 2.10 16.71 -1.13
C ASP A 104 2.45 16.95 -2.61
N GLN A 105 1.53 16.62 -3.54
CA GLN A 105 1.76 16.85 -4.96
C GLN A 105 1.77 18.34 -5.32
N LEU A 106 0.86 19.13 -4.78
CA LEU A 106 0.78 20.56 -5.08
C LEU A 106 1.88 21.36 -4.37
N VAL A 107 2.05 21.16 -3.08
CA VAL A 107 2.96 21.98 -2.26
C VAL A 107 4.40 21.48 -2.36
N ARG A 108 4.64 20.18 -2.12
CA ARG A 108 6.02 19.66 -2.02
C ARG A 108 6.64 19.34 -3.38
N ILE A 109 5.86 18.83 -4.34
CA ILE A 109 6.38 18.46 -5.65
C ILE A 109 6.17 19.60 -6.65
N GLY A 110 4.98 20.19 -6.66
CA GLY A 110 4.62 21.28 -7.55
C GLY A 110 5.14 22.65 -7.13
N HIS A 111 5.61 22.77 -5.87
CA HIS A 111 6.06 24.05 -5.27
C HIS A 111 5.03 25.18 -5.39
N LEU A 112 3.74 24.82 -5.33
CA LEU A 112 2.64 25.76 -5.44
C LEU A 112 2.25 26.26 -4.04
N GLU A 113 1.97 27.54 -3.95
CA GLU A 113 1.29 28.12 -2.79
C GLU A 113 -0.21 27.89 -2.93
N VAL A 114 -0.77 27.06 -2.05
CA VAL A 114 -2.20 26.79 -2.00
C VAL A 114 -2.77 27.27 -0.67
N PRO A 115 -3.79 28.13 -0.68
CA PRO A 115 -4.33 28.72 0.55
C PRO A 115 -4.99 27.66 1.45
N GLU A 116 -5.69 26.71 0.86
CA GLU A 116 -6.37 25.63 1.58
C GLU A 116 -6.62 24.42 0.67
N ILE A 117 -6.42 23.24 1.21
CA ILE A 117 -6.88 21.98 0.59
C ILE A 117 -8.04 21.46 1.44
N ARG A 118 -9.24 21.53 0.89
CA ARG A 118 -10.45 21.10 1.58
C ARG A 118 -10.45 19.60 1.84
N PRO A 119 -11.24 19.12 2.83
CA PRO A 119 -11.44 17.69 3.04
C PRO A 119 -11.92 16.99 1.77
N THR A 120 -11.49 15.75 1.58
CA THR A 120 -11.97 14.91 0.47
C THR A 120 -13.47 14.66 0.64
N ILE A 121 -14.26 14.89 -0.41
CA ILE A 121 -15.69 14.61 -0.40
C ILE A 121 -15.89 13.10 -0.32
N PRO A 122 -16.60 12.59 0.70
CA PRO A 122 -16.87 11.16 0.84
C PRO A 122 -17.90 10.69 -0.19
N SER A 123 -17.89 9.38 -0.45
CA SER A 123 -18.97 8.69 -1.17
C SER A 123 -19.90 8.03 -0.17
N ASP A 124 -21.22 8.13 -0.38
CA ASP A 124 -22.22 7.44 0.43
C ASP A 124 -22.11 5.92 0.28
N GLN A 125 -21.73 5.45 -0.92
CA GLN A 125 -21.55 4.03 -1.22
C GLN A 125 -20.07 3.72 -1.41
N ILE A 126 -19.48 3.00 -0.45
CA ILE A 126 -18.07 2.66 -0.44
C ILE A 126 -17.75 1.24 -0.95
N ARG A 127 -18.80 0.46 -1.25
CA ARG A 127 -18.69 -0.91 -1.79
C ARG A 127 -19.60 -1.06 -3.00
N TYR A 128 -19.27 -2.01 -3.89
CA TYR A 128 -20.07 -2.38 -5.07
C TYR A 128 -20.38 -1.22 -6.04
N TYR A 129 -19.52 -0.18 -6.03
CA TYR A 129 -19.66 0.99 -6.89
C TYR A 129 -18.97 0.83 -8.25
N ARG A 130 -18.03 -0.13 -8.36
CA ARG A 130 -17.21 -0.29 -9.55
C ARG A 130 -17.99 -0.99 -10.67
N ASN A 131 -18.14 -0.32 -11.80
CA ASN A 131 -18.87 -0.78 -12.98
C ASN A 131 -17.98 -1.17 -14.16
N LYS A 132 -16.65 -1.04 -14.03
CA LYS A 132 -15.66 -1.46 -15.01
C LYS A 132 -14.60 -2.32 -14.34
N LEU A 133 -14.45 -3.55 -14.82
CA LEU A 133 -13.46 -4.51 -14.36
C LEU A 133 -12.61 -4.96 -15.55
N GLU A 134 -11.34 -5.24 -15.29
CA GLU A 134 -10.42 -5.83 -16.26
C GLU A 134 -10.00 -7.19 -15.69
N PHE A 135 -10.17 -8.23 -16.51
CA PHE A 135 -9.81 -9.61 -16.14
C PHE A 135 -8.69 -10.08 -17.05
N THR A 136 -7.68 -10.69 -16.45
CA THR A 136 -6.63 -11.39 -17.18
C THR A 136 -7.07 -12.84 -17.40
N PHE A 137 -7.10 -13.28 -18.65
CA PHE A 137 -7.33 -14.67 -18.99
C PHE A 137 -6.02 -15.46 -19.03
N SER A 138 -6.02 -16.66 -18.51
CA SER A 138 -4.87 -17.55 -18.51
C SER A 138 -5.34 -19.00 -18.77
N SER A 139 -4.49 -19.79 -19.42
CA SER A 139 -4.69 -21.25 -19.54
C SER A 139 -4.39 -21.99 -18.23
N ARG A 140 -3.80 -21.30 -17.25
CA ARG A 140 -3.52 -21.84 -15.93
C ARG A 140 -4.45 -21.19 -14.92
N ARG A 141 -4.89 -21.97 -13.90
CA ARG A 141 -5.69 -21.44 -12.81
C ARG A 141 -4.90 -20.38 -12.02
N TRP A 142 -5.61 -19.47 -11.41
CA TRP A 142 -5.03 -18.51 -10.48
C TRP A 142 -4.65 -19.22 -9.19
N LEU A 143 -3.40 -19.08 -8.77
CA LEU A 143 -2.91 -19.65 -7.51
C LEU A 143 -3.10 -18.64 -6.38
N MET A 144 -3.65 -19.08 -5.27
CA MET A 144 -3.68 -18.32 -4.04
C MET A 144 -2.29 -18.34 -3.40
N LYS A 145 -2.04 -17.39 -2.47
CA LYS A 145 -0.71 -17.18 -1.88
C LYS A 145 -0.14 -18.42 -1.17
N ASP A 146 -1.03 -19.26 -0.66
CA ASP A 146 -0.69 -20.45 0.15
C ASP A 146 -0.77 -21.76 -0.66
N GLU A 147 -0.95 -21.67 -1.99
CA GLU A 147 -0.99 -22.82 -2.89
C GLU A 147 0.36 -23.01 -3.58
N ASP A 148 0.87 -24.23 -3.56
CA ASP A 148 2.06 -24.60 -4.33
C ASP A 148 1.72 -24.70 -5.82
N PRO A 149 2.55 -24.18 -6.72
CA PRO A 149 2.40 -24.41 -8.15
C PRO A 149 2.68 -25.90 -8.46
N GLU A 150 1.67 -26.58 -9.00
CA GLU A 150 1.82 -27.93 -9.59
C GLU A 150 2.75 -27.92 -10.82
#